data_188c3bee048e97eb8492f5bbe16cc6e1
#
_entry.id   188c3bee048e97eb8492f5bbe16cc6e1
#
_cell.length_a   1.000
_cell.length_b   1.000
_cell.length_c   1.000
_cell.angle_alpha   90.00
_cell.angle_beta   90.00
_cell.angle_gamma   90.00
#
_symmetry.space_group_name_H-M   'P 1'
#
loop_
_entity.id
_entity.type
_entity.pdbx_description
1 polymer ?
#
loop_
_entity_poly.entity_id
_entity_poly.type
_entity_poly.pdbx_seq_one_letter_code
_entity_poly.pdbx_strand_id
1 'polypeptide(L)'
;GFLAVTDFTFTVKADGTVELGTIAQGETVVAAGGKITVTDNAQTTPTPTPTTKEIEFSKVKLGGTELAGAQIEIYKGTQKVSEWTSGVTSRKIQLEPGTYRFHEEVAPAGFLAVTDFTFTVKADGTVELGTIAQGETVVAASGKITVTDNAKPEPTTPGTTPKPGAKKPSVVVKSKSPKTGDEGSFAQYALLLLSSGLALSAIGYNRRKNVK
;
A
#
# COMPACT_ATOMS: atom_id res chain seq x y z
N GLY A 1 7.00 -29.24 -22.50
CA GLY A 1 7.15 -29.87 -23.80
C GLY A 1 8.60 -30.04 -24.21
N PHE A 2 8.82 -30.70 -25.33
CA PHE A 2 10.14 -30.86 -25.94
C PHE A 2 10.12 -30.19 -27.32
N LEU A 3 11.28 -29.77 -27.78
CA LEU A 3 11.49 -29.28 -29.15
C LEU A 3 11.73 -30.47 -30.05
N ALA A 4 11.03 -30.56 -31.18
CA ALA A 4 11.29 -31.56 -32.18
C ALA A 4 12.66 -31.32 -32.80
N VAL A 5 13.40 -32.42 -33.11
CA VAL A 5 14.65 -32.36 -33.85
C VAL A 5 14.33 -32.06 -35.31
N THR A 6 15.13 -31.21 -35.95
CA THR A 6 15.03 -30.88 -37.37
C THR A 6 15.35 -32.10 -38.23
N ASP A 7 14.75 -32.20 -39.39
CA ASP A 7 15.02 -33.27 -40.33
C ASP A 7 16.52 -33.35 -40.67
N PHE A 8 17.08 -34.53 -40.56
CA PHE A 8 18.48 -34.82 -40.91
C PHE A 8 18.58 -36.05 -41.79
N THR A 9 19.66 -36.17 -42.54
CA THR A 9 19.94 -37.33 -43.41
C THR A 9 20.95 -38.23 -42.74
N PHE A 10 20.90 -39.52 -43.07
CA PHE A 10 21.92 -40.49 -42.71
C PHE A 10 22.14 -41.52 -43.82
N THR A 11 23.31 -42.07 -43.85
CA THR A 11 23.70 -43.17 -44.84
C THR A 11 24.05 -44.43 -44.09
N VAL A 12 23.47 -45.56 -44.49
CA VAL A 12 23.84 -46.88 -44.00
C VAL A 12 24.86 -47.47 -44.96
N LYS A 13 26.05 -47.79 -44.44
CA LYS A 13 27.13 -48.40 -45.20
C LYS A 13 26.95 -49.92 -45.32
N ALA A 14 27.65 -50.57 -46.29
CA ALA A 14 27.55 -51.99 -46.49
C ALA A 14 28.04 -52.84 -45.30
N ASP A 15 28.87 -52.27 -44.43
CA ASP A 15 29.36 -52.91 -43.20
C ASP A 15 28.37 -52.75 -42.02
N GLY A 16 27.18 -52.08 -42.22
CA GLY A 16 26.17 -51.84 -41.21
C GLY A 16 26.43 -50.58 -40.35
N THR A 17 27.49 -49.85 -40.60
CA THR A 17 27.74 -48.58 -39.91
C THR A 17 26.85 -47.46 -40.45
N VAL A 18 26.53 -46.48 -39.59
CA VAL A 18 25.70 -45.31 -39.93
C VAL A 18 26.55 -44.06 -39.90
N GLU A 19 26.46 -43.27 -40.96
CA GLU A 19 27.04 -41.92 -41.05
C GLU A 19 25.93 -40.89 -41.09
N LEU A 20 26.01 -39.91 -40.16
CA LEU A 20 25.04 -38.82 -40.08
C LEU A 20 25.40 -37.72 -41.07
N GLY A 21 24.38 -37.13 -41.69
CA GLY A 21 24.50 -35.89 -42.42
C GLY A 21 24.64 -34.67 -41.49
N THR A 22 24.30 -33.51 -42.01
CA THR A 22 24.34 -32.25 -41.19
C THR A 22 23.26 -32.29 -40.13
N ILE A 23 23.66 -32.08 -38.88
CA ILE A 23 22.77 -31.91 -37.74
C ILE A 23 22.66 -30.40 -37.43
N ALA A 24 21.47 -29.93 -37.18
CA ALA A 24 21.25 -28.52 -36.85
C ALA A 24 21.94 -28.11 -35.54
N GLN A 25 22.34 -26.86 -35.47
CA GLN A 25 23.06 -26.35 -34.30
C GLN A 25 22.15 -26.41 -33.04
N GLY A 26 22.68 -26.96 -31.96
CA GLY A 26 21.96 -27.11 -30.69
C GLY A 26 21.19 -28.42 -30.56
N GLU A 27 21.13 -29.26 -31.60
CA GLU A 27 20.53 -30.59 -31.57
C GLU A 27 21.58 -31.66 -31.25
N THR A 28 21.14 -32.76 -30.64
CA THR A 28 22.00 -33.87 -30.31
C THR A 28 21.48 -35.16 -31.00
N VAL A 29 22.17 -35.56 -32.04
CA VAL A 29 21.97 -36.86 -32.72
C VAL A 29 23.30 -37.60 -32.77
N VAL A 30 23.29 -38.83 -32.33
CA VAL A 30 24.50 -39.68 -32.28
C VAL A 30 24.25 -41.01 -33.00
N ALA A 31 25.20 -41.43 -33.86
CA ALA A 31 25.19 -42.74 -34.49
C ALA A 31 26.36 -43.57 -33.92
N ALA A 32 26.05 -44.74 -33.38
CA ALA A 32 27.04 -45.66 -32.88
C ALA A 32 26.54 -47.13 -33.00
N GLY A 33 27.39 -48.02 -33.48
CA GLY A 33 27.07 -49.45 -33.58
C GLY A 33 25.80 -49.80 -34.36
N GLY A 34 25.52 -49.08 -35.45
CA GLY A 34 24.29 -49.24 -36.24
C GLY A 34 23.03 -48.65 -35.60
N LYS A 35 23.16 -47.93 -34.51
CA LYS A 35 22.05 -47.26 -33.79
C LYS A 35 22.15 -45.73 -33.95
N ILE A 36 21.03 -45.09 -34.22
CA ILE A 36 20.88 -43.62 -34.14
C ILE A 36 20.12 -43.28 -32.85
N THR A 37 20.69 -42.41 -32.04
CA THR A 37 20.05 -41.87 -30.85
C THR A 37 19.77 -40.39 -31.08
N VAL A 38 18.51 -40.01 -30.99
CA VAL A 38 18.03 -38.60 -31.06
C VAL A 38 17.67 -38.16 -29.68
N THR A 39 18.17 -37.00 -29.26
CA THR A 39 17.85 -36.41 -27.96
C THR A 39 17.04 -35.13 -28.16
N ASP A 40 15.79 -35.16 -27.70
CA ASP A 40 14.93 -33.98 -27.71
C ASP A 40 15.31 -33.02 -26.59
N ASN A 41 15.49 -31.77 -26.93
CA ASN A 41 15.75 -30.72 -25.96
C ASN A 41 14.45 -30.27 -25.31
N ALA A 42 14.50 -30.00 -24.00
CA ALA A 42 13.36 -29.43 -23.29
C ALA A 42 13.03 -28.01 -23.83
N GLN A 43 11.77 -27.78 -24.13
CA GLN A 43 11.27 -26.44 -24.47
C GLN A 43 11.32 -25.57 -23.23
N THR A 44 12.13 -24.52 -23.22
CA THR A 44 12.10 -23.50 -22.16
C THR A 44 10.85 -22.67 -22.34
N THR A 45 9.88 -22.85 -21.44
CA THR A 45 8.75 -21.89 -21.34
C THR A 45 9.30 -20.59 -20.75
N PRO A 46 9.16 -19.43 -21.44
CA PRO A 46 9.60 -18.19 -20.86
C PRO A 46 8.84 -17.97 -19.54
N THR A 47 9.58 -17.80 -18.45
CA THR A 47 8.99 -17.39 -17.17
C THR A 47 8.29 -16.05 -17.39
N PRO A 48 6.98 -15.91 -17.11
CA PRO A 48 6.30 -14.64 -17.29
C PRO A 48 7.01 -13.55 -16.47
N THR A 49 7.42 -12.47 -17.10
CA THR A 49 7.99 -11.33 -16.42
C THR A 49 6.91 -10.75 -15.48
N PRO A 50 7.16 -10.66 -14.17
CA PRO A 50 6.18 -10.11 -13.25
C PRO A 50 5.83 -8.67 -13.65
N THR A 51 4.55 -8.42 -13.88
CA THR A 51 4.06 -7.08 -14.21
C THR A 51 3.88 -6.29 -12.93
N THR A 52 4.81 -5.40 -12.61
CA THR A 52 4.69 -4.51 -11.45
C THR A 52 3.66 -3.42 -11.66
N LYS A 53 3.13 -2.88 -10.57
CA LYS A 53 2.22 -1.74 -10.51
C LYS A 53 2.85 -0.62 -9.70
N GLU A 54 2.70 0.61 -10.16
CA GLU A 54 3.15 1.78 -9.40
C GLU A 54 2.16 2.06 -8.28
N ILE A 55 2.65 1.98 -7.04
CA ILE A 55 1.88 2.30 -5.84
C ILE A 55 2.48 3.54 -5.20
N GLU A 56 1.63 4.53 -4.92
CA GLU A 56 2.02 5.79 -4.29
C GLU A 56 1.75 5.73 -2.79
N PHE A 57 2.75 6.09 -2.00
CA PHE A 57 2.66 6.20 -0.54
C PHE A 57 2.79 7.66 -0.12
N SER A 58 1.78 8.14 0.61
CA SER A 58 1.73 9.48 1.19
C SER A 58 1.74 9.34 2.71
N LYS A 59 2.72 9.93 3.37
CA LYS A 59 2.84 9.97 4.82
C LYS A 59 2.48 11.36 5.28
N VAL A 60 1.37 11.51 6.02
CA VAL A 60 0.81 12.82 6.34
C VAL A 60 0.55 12.99 7.83
N LYS A 61 0.51 14.23 8.29
CA LYS A 61 -0.09 14.60 9.58
C LYS A 61 -1.59 14.86 9.42
N LEU A 62 -2.31 14.93 10.52
CA LEU A 62 -3.70 15.35 10.54
C LEU A 62 -3.86 16.68 9.77
N GLY A 63 -4.81 16.72 8.82
CA GLY A 63 -4.97 17.84 7.89
C GLY A 63 -4.31 17.63 6.52
N GLY A 64 -3.65 16.47 6.27
CA GLY A 64 -3.25 16.02 4.94
C GLY A 64 -1.92 16.59 4.43
N THR A 65 -1.16 17.33 5.25
CA THR A 65 0.18 17.81 4.85
C THR A 65 1.19 16.67 4.95
N GLU A 66 2.01 16.47 3.92
CA GLU A 66 3.11 15.49 3.93
C GLU A 66 4.04 15.69 5.11
N LEU A 67 4.44 14.58 5.72
CA LEU A 67 5.22 14.53 6.95
C LEU A 67 6.56 13.84 6.69
N ALA A 68 7.64 14.60 6.78
CA ALA A 68 8.98 14.11 6.58
C ALA A 68 9.55 13.46 7.84
N GLY A 69 10.46 12.48 7.65
CA GLY A 69 11.25 11.88 8.72
C GLY A 69 10.77 10.54 9.25
N ALA A 70 9.66 9.98 8.74
CA ALA A 70 9.28 8.59 9.04
C ALA A 70 10.21 7.63 8.30
N GLN A 71 10.73 6.61 8.97
CA GLN A 71 11.41 5.48 8.32
C GLN A 71 10.39 4.38 8.06
N ILE A 72 10.18 4.08 6.78
CA ILE A 72 9.12 3.19 6.31
C ILE A 72 9.73 2.01 5.58
N GLU A 73 9.21 0.83 5.85
CA GLU A 73 9.62 -0.43 5.25
C GLU A 73 8.39 -1.19 4.73
N ILE A 74 8.54 -1.81 3.55
CA ILE A 74 7.52 -2.68 2.96
C ILE A 74 8.06 -4.08 2.87
N TYR A 75 7.25 -5.04 3.31
CA TYR A 75 7.61 -6.46 3.32
C TYR A 75 6.64 -7.29 2.47
N LYS A 76 7.16 -8.29 1.76
CA LYS A 76 6.40 -9.38 1.13
C LYS A 76 6.72 -10.67 1.91
N GLY A 77 5.79 -11.11 2.76
CA GLY A 77 6.09 -12.13 3.78
C GLY A 77 7.15 -11.62 4.75
N THR A 78 8.29 -12.31 4.84
CA THR A 78 9.44 -11.91 5.69
C THR A 78 10.50 -11.09 4.94
N GLN A 79 10.39 -10.97 3.62
CA GLN A 79 11.36 -10.27 2.80
C GLN A 79 11.05 -8.77 2.75
N LYS A 80 12.02 -7.92 3.11
CA LYS A 80 11.94 -6.47 2.87
C LYS A 80 12.13 -6.19 1.38
N VAL A 81 11.13 -5.58 0.74
CA VAL A 81 11.12 -5.29 -0.71
C VAL A 81 11.33 -3.81 -1.01
N SER A 82 11.11 -2.92 -0.03
CA SER A 82 11.39 -1.49 -0.17
C SER A 82 11.59 -0.85 1.20
N GLU A 83 12.41 0.22 1.24
CA GLU A 83 12.58 1.08 2.41
C GLU A 83 12.85 2.50 1.96
N TRP A 84 12.39 3.49 2.73
CA TRP A 84 12.70 4.91 2.50
C TRP A 84 12.40 5.75 3.74
N THR A 85 12.94 6.97 3.74
CA THR A 85 12.52 8.00 4.69
C THR A 85 11.49 8.91 4.01
N SER A 86 10.36 9.17 4.68
CA SER A 86 9.32 10.06 4.16
C SER A 86 9.85 11.49 4.00
N GLY A 87 9.38 12.18 2.97
CA GLY A 87 9.75 13.55 2.63
C GLY A 87 8.55 14.49 2.64
N VAL A 88 8.69 15.60 1.93
CA VAL A 88 7.63 16.60 1.72
C VAL A 88 6.74 16.28 0.51
N THR A 89 6.99 15.14 -0.13
CA THR A 89 6.21 14.61 -1.25
C THR A 89 5.99 13.11 -1.06
N SER A 90 4.94 12.58 -1.67
CA SER A 90 4.66 11.14 -1.70
C SER A 90 5.78 10.35 -2.38
N ARG A 91 5.88 9.06 -2.05
CA ARG A 91 6.82 8.10 -2.62
C ARG A 91 6.10 7.11 -3.54
N LYS A 92 6.62 6.91 -4.75
CA LYS A 92 6.15 5.90 -5.69
C LYS A 92 7.10 4.72 -5.71
N ILE A 93 6.58 3.51 -5.64
CA ILE A 93 7.34 2.26 -5.72
C ILE A 93 6.63 1.27 -6.65
N GLN A 94 7.41 0.40 -7.28
CA GLN A 94 6.91 -0.65 -8.17
C GLN A 94 6.73 -1.94 -7.37
N LEU A 95 5.49 -2.44 -7.27
CA LEU A 95 5.15 -3.67 -6.58
C LEU A 95 4.43 -4.64 -7.51
N GLU A 96 4.74 -5.92 -7.43
CA GLU A 96 3.96 -6.97 -8.07
C GLU A 96 2.58 -7.10 -7.42
N PRO A 97 1.57 -7.65 -8.10
CA PRO A 97 0.34 -8.06 -7.43
C PRO A 97 0.64 -9.04 -6.27
N GLY A 98 -0.01 -8.81 -5.13
CA GLY A 98 0.22 -9.63 -3.93
C GLY A 98 -0.04 -8.88 -2.63
N THR A 99 0.11 -9.58 -1.52
CA THR A 99 -0.09 -9.01 -0.17
C THR A 99 1.22 -8.61 0.46
N TYR A 100 1.23 -7.43 1.04
CA TYR A 100 2.37 -6.77 1.66
C TYR A 100 2.04 -6.32 3.08
N ARG A 101 3.09 -6.06 3.87
CA ARG A 101 3.00 -5.42 5.18
C ARG A 101 3.71 -4.07 5.13
N PHE A 102 3.03 -3.04 5.59
CA PHE A 102 3.59 -1.73 5.88
C PHE A 102 4.12 -1.73 7.31
N HIS A 103 5.33 -1.25 7.50
CA HIS A 103 5.97 -1.09 8.80
C HIS A 103 6.59 0.29 8.90
N GLU A 104 6.35 0.98 10.00
CA GLU A 104 7.00 2.23 10.33
C GLU A 104 8.00 2.00 11.46
N GLU A 105 9.27 1.85 11.08
CA GLU A 105 10.37 1.61 12.04
C GLU A 105 10.60 2.81 12.96
N VAL A 106 10.53 4.03 12.42
CA VAL A 106 10.72 5.27 13.17
C VAL A 106 9.68 6.29 12.76
N ALA A 107 8.91 6.79 13.72
CA ALA A 107 8.01 7.92 13.51
C ALA A 107 8.78 9.26 13.53
N PRO A 108 8.29 10.29 12.82
CA PRO A 108 8.83 11.63 12.90
C PRO A 108 8.75 12.20 14.33
N ALA A 109 9.65 13.11 14.66
CA ALA A 109 9.67 13.75 15.98
C ALA A 109 8.31 14.42 16.31
N GLY A 110 7.75 14.11 17.46
CA GLY A 110 6.45 14.63 17.91
C GLY A 110 5.24 13.84 17.40
N PHE A 111 5.43 12.71 16.73
CA PHE A 111 4.36 11.85 16.24
C PHE A 111 4.48 10.42 16.79
N LEU A 112 3.37 9.68 16.70
CA LEU A 112 3.30 8.26 17.04
C LEU A 112 3.42 7.45 15.75
N ALA A 113 4.19 6.37 15.78
CA ALA A 113 4.22 5.41 14.68
C ALA A 113 2.87 4.73 14.53
N VAL A 114 2.46 4.46 13.30
CA VAL A 114 1.29 3.63 13.04
C VAL A 114 1.63 2.17 13.28
N THR A 115 0.62 1.40 13.73
CA THR A 115 0.74 -0.05 13.86
C THR A 115 0.91 -0.69 12.49
N ASP A 116 1.67 -1.77 12.41
CA ASP A 116 1.80 -2.56 11.18
C ASP A 116 0.43 -2.93 10.62
N PHE A 117 0.26 -2.75 9.33
CA PHE A 117 -0.93 -3.20 8.63
C PHE A 117 -0.59 -3.90 7.33
N THR A 118 -1.50 -4.72 6.85
CA THR A 118 -1.36 -5.37 5.54
C THR A 118 -2.12 -4.62 4.46
N PHE A 119 -1.65 -4.72 3.24
CA PHE A 119 -2.37 -4.26 2.06
C PHE A 119 -2.13 -5.22 0.89
N THR A 120 -3.09 -5.32 -0.02
CA THR A 120 -3.01 -6.17 -1.20
C THR A 120 -3.02 -5.31 -2.46
N VAL A 121 -1.99 -5.44 -3.29
CA VAL A 121 -1.91 -4.88 -4.64
C VAL A 121 -2.59 -5.84 -5.59
N LYS A 122 -3.63 -5.40 -6.30
CA LYS A 122 -4.36 -6.20 -7.29
C LYS A 122 -3.70 -6.13 -8.67
N ALA A 123 -4.06 -7.06 -9.54
CA ALA A 123 -3.53 -7.11 -10.90
C ALA A 123 -3.85 -5.86 -11.74
N ASP A 124 -4.91 -5.14 -11.42
CA ASP A 124 -5.29 -3.86 -12.03
C ASP A 124 -4.56 -2.64 -11.45
N GLY A 125 -3.75 -2.82 -10.38
CA GLY A 125 -3.05 -1.75 -9.67
C GLY A 125 -3.86 -1.10 -8.54
N THR A 126 -5.09 -1.52 -8.30
CA THR A 126 -5.84 -1.07 -7.12
C THR A 126 -5.29 -1.69 -5.85
N VAL A 127 -5.52 -1.01 -4.72
CA VAL A 127 -5.05 -1.43 -3.40
C VAL A 127 -6.23 -1.66 -2.48
N GLU A 128 -6.18 -2.77 -1.76
CA GLU A 128 -7.11 -3.12 -0.69
C GLU A 128 -6.35 -3.17 0.64
N LEU A 129 -6.86 -2.46 1.67
CA LEU A 129 -6.26 -2.46 3.00
C LEU A 129 -6.76 -3.65 3.82
N GLY A 130 -5.88 -4.21 4.64
CA GLY A 130 -6.25 -5.11 5.72
C GLY A 130 -6.82 -4.36 6.93
N THR A 131 -6.77 -5.00 8.08
CA THR A 131 -7.23 -4.38 9.33
C THR A 131 -6.32 -3.23 9.73
N ILE A 132 -6.90 -2.07 10.00
CA ILE A 132 -6.23 -0.89 10.55
C ILE A 132 -6.54 -0.81 12.05
N ALA A 133 -5.53 -0.50 12.87
CA ALA A 133 -5.68 -0.40 14.30
C ALA A 133 -6.65 0.74 14.69
N GLN A 134 -7.38 0.56 15.78
CA GLN A 134 -8.34 1.54 16.26
C GLN A 134 -7.64 2.88 16.59
N GLY A 135 -8.19 3.97 16.10
CA GLY A 135 -7.65 5.32 16.30
C GLY A 135 -6.60 5.74 15.28
N GLU A 136 -6.20 4.85 14.39
CA GLU A 136 -5.32 5.16 13.26
C GLU A 136 -6.11 5.44 11.99
N THR A 137 -5.53 6.22 11.08
CA THR A 137 -6.14 6.58 9.81
C THR A 137 -5.23 6.21 8.66
N VAL A 138 -5.64 5.18 7.92
CA VAL A 138 -5.02 4.78 6.66
C VAL A 138 -6.10 4.68 5.60
N VAL A 139 -5.87 5.26 4.42
CA VAL A 139 -6.82 5.27 3.30
C VAL A 139 -6.11 4.79 2.04
N ALA A 140 -6.77 3.92 1.28
CA ALA A 140 -6.32 3.51 -0.05
C ALA A 140 -7.34 3.94 -1.10
N ALA A 141 -6.86 4.55 -2.18
CA ALA A 141 -7.66 4.93 -3.34
C ALA A 141 -6.80 4.93 -4.60
N SER A 142 -7.27 4.28 -5.67
CA SER A 142 -6.66 4.33 -7.02
C SER A 142 -5.13 4.11 -7.03
N GLY A 143 -4.64 3.08 -6.33
CA GLY A 143 -3.19 2.78 -6.29
C GLY A 143 -2.38 3.67 -5.34
N LYS A 144 -3.03 4.51 -4.54
CA LYS A 144 -2.40 5.34 -3.51
C LYS A 144 -2.80 4.90 -2.11
N ILE A 145 -1.83 4.83 -1.20
CA ILE A 145 -2.02 4.63 0.23
C ILE A 145 -1.61 5.91 0.96
N THR A 146 -2.52 6.48 1.74
CA THR A 146 -2.26 7.64 2.60
C THR A 146 -2.28 7.19 4.05
N VAL A 147 -1.17 7.36 4.75
CA VAL A 147 -0.97 7.01 6.16
C VAL A 147 -0.88 8.28 6.97
N THR A 148 -1.77 8.45 7.97
CA THR A 148 -1.83 9.65 8.80
C THR A 148 -1.27 9.36 10.19
N ASP A 149 -0.25 10.11 10.60
CA ASP A 149 0.30 10.05 11.95
C ASP A 149 -0.47 10.95 12.90
N ASN A 150 -0.74 10.41 14.07
CA ASN A 150 -1.26 11.15 15.20
C ASN A 150 -0.13 11.86 15.95
N ALA A 151 -0.34 13.11 16.34
CA ALA A 151 0.61 13.81 17.18
C ALA A 151 0.75 13.11 18.54
N LYS A 152 1.98 13.03 19.04
CA LYS A 152 2.25 12.53 20.38
C LYS A 152 1.65 13.51 21.40
N PRO A 153 0.92 13.04 22.44
CA PRO A 153 0.43 13.91 23.50
C PRO A 153 1.57 14.68 24.15
N GLU A 154 1.47 15.99 24.24
CA GLU A 154 2.39 16.79 25.04
C GLU A 154 2.28 16.37 26.52
N PRO A 155 3.40 16.19 27.24
CA PRO A 155 3.33 15.97 28.68
C PRO A 155 2.68 17.18 29.32
N THR A 156 1.48 17.00 29.86
CA THR A 156 0.83 18.02 30.68
C THR A 156 1.72 18.23 31.91
N THR A 157 2.43 19.35 31.96
CA THR A 157 3.13 19.75 33.18
C THR A 157 2.09 19.83 34.30
N PRO A 158 2.25 19.10 35.42
CA PRO A 158 1.34 19.24 36.54
C PRO A 158 1.31 20.72 36.93
N GLY A 159 0.14 21.35 36.82
CA GLY A 159 -0.02 22.73 37.21
C GLY A 159 0.54 22.92 38.61
N THR A 160 1.50 23.85 38.77
CA THR A 160 1.98 24.30 40.07
C THR A 160 0.77 24.73 40.88
N THR A 161 0.44 23.94 41.89
CA THR A 161 -0.57 24.28 42.87
C THR A 161 -0.21 25.66 43.42
N PRO A 162 -1.09 26.68 43.40
CA PRO A 162 -0.79 27.97 43.98
C PRO A 162 -0.51 27.79 45.48
N LYS A 163 0.69 28.15 45.92
CA LYS A 163 1.08 28.16 47.34
C LYS A 163 0.07 29.01 48.13
N PRO A 164 -0.62 28.51 49.20
CA PRO A 164 -1.47 29.32 50.04
C PRO A 164 -0.58 30.26 50.84
N GLY A 165 -0.74 31.57 50.65
CA GLY A 165 -0.15 32.56 51.55
C GLY A 165 0.46 33.81 50.90
N ALA A 166 -0.35 34.61 50.23
CA ALA A 166 -0.07 36.02 50.08
C ALA A 166 -1.38 36.81 50.25
N LYS A 167 -1.49 37.56 51.33
CA LYS A 167 -2.62 38.45 51.58
C LYS A 167 -2.68 39.51 50.49
N LYS A 168 -3.77 39.54 49.74
CA LYS A 168 -4.11 40.51 48.72
C LYS A 168 -4.63 41.81 49.36
N PRO A 169 -4.17 43.01 48.98
CA PRO A 169 -4.88 44.24 49.35
C PRO A 169 -6.22 44.30 48.64
N SER A 170 -7.31 44.52 49.35
CA SER A 170 -8.65 44.64 48.81
C SER A 170 -8.81 45.94 48.06
N VAL A 171 -8.90 45.87 46.73
CA VAL A 171 -9.45 46.92 45.89
C VAL A 171 -10.85 46.48 45.49
N VAL A 172 -11.87 47.21 45.98
CA VAL A 172 -13.24 47.03 45.57
C VAL A 172 -13.43 47.57 44.18
N VAL A 173 -13.40 46.70 43.18
CA VAL A 173 -13.84 47.02 41.84
C VAL A 173 -15.18 46.32 41.63
N LYS A 174 -16.24 47.11 41.42
CA LYS A 174 -17.55 46.61 41.00
C LYS A 174 -17.37 45.91 39.64
N SER A 175 -17.30 44.61 39.62
CA SER A 175 -17.30 43.84 38.38
C SER A 175 -18.73 43.74 37.86
N LYS A 176 -18.98 44.31 36.69
CA LYS A 176 -20.06 43.84 35.81
C LYS A 176 -19.63 42.47 35.28
N SER A 177 -20.41 41.45 35.58
CA SER A 177 -20.23 40.12 34.98
C SER A 177 -20.30 40.25 33.47
N PRO A 178 -19.32 39.67 32.71
CA PRO A 178 -19.52 39.51 31.30
C PRO A 178 -20.63 38.48 31.09
N LYS A 179 -21.70 38.87 30.37
CA LYS A 179 -22.65 37.91 29.81
C LYS A 179 -21.89 37.08 28.79
N THR A 180 -21.59 35.83 29.11
CA THR A 180 -21.25 34.82 28.12
C THR A 180 -22.56 34.44 27.44
N GLY A 181 -22.91 35.24 26.41
CA GLY A 181 -23.99 34.91 25.49
C GLY A 181 -23.40 34.14 24.32
N ASP A 182 -23.23 32.86 24.46
CA ASP A 182 -23.10 31.97 23.32
C ASP A 182 -24.36 31.09 23.21
N GLU A 183 -25.47 31.77 22.89
CA GLU A 183 -26.74 31.09 22.58
C GLU A 183 -27.00 30.96 21.08
N GLY A 184 -26.00 31.20 20.22
CA GLY A 184 -26.20 31.26 18.78
C GLY A 184 -25.79 30.02 17.96
N SER A 185 -25.05 29.10 18.53
CA SER A 185 -24.27 28.13 17.68
C SER A 185 -24.95 26.79 17.49
N PHE A 186 -25.67 26.27 18.48
CA PHE A 186 -26.20 24.89 18.37
C PHE A 186 -27.37 24.75 17.40
N ALA A 187 -28.20 25.78 17.24
CA ALA A 187 -29.33 25.70 16.32
C ALA A 187 -28.94 25.70 14.85
N GLN A 188 -27.81 26.30 14.48
CA GLN A 188 -27.33 26.32 13.11
C GLN A 188 -26.72 24.97 12.68
N TYR A 189 -26.04 24.29 13.59
CA TYR A 189 -25.49 22.94 13.28
C TYR A 189 -26.58 21.86 13.24
N ALA A 190 -27.63 21.98 14.05
CA ALA A 190 -28.78 21.08 13.99
C ALA A 190 -29.53 21.20 12.66
N LEU A 191 -29.64 22.42 12.09
CA LEU A 191 -30.30 22.65 10.80
C LEU A 191 -29.50 22.07 9.61
N LEU A 192 -28.15 22.12 9.68
CA LEU A 192 -27.26 21.54 8.65
C LEU A 192 -27.31 20.01 8.63
N LEU A 193 -27.43 19.36 9.79
CA LEU A 193 -27.55 17.91 9.88
C LEU A 193 -28.92 17.41 9.37
N LEU A 194 -29.99 18.18 9.58
CA LEU A 194 -31.32 17.82 9.06
C LEU A 194 -31.43 17.99 7.54
N SER A 195 -30.75 18.98 6.96
CA SER A 195 -30.75 19.18 5.49
C SER A 195 -29.96 18.11 4.74
N SER A 196 -28.86 17.59 5.32
CA SER A 196 -28.07 16.50 4.71
C SER A 196 -28.80 15.14 4.77
N GLY A 197 -29.58 14.89 5.82
CA GLY A 197 -30.38 13.68 5.96
C GLY A 197 -31.54 13.60 4.96
N LEU A 198 -32.18 14.72 4.67
CA LEU A 198 -33.29 14.80 3.70
C LEU A 198 -32.83 14.63 2.25
N ALA A 199 -31.61 15.08 1.90
CA ALA A 199 -31.06 14.89 0.55
C ALA A 199 -30.78 13.41 0.25
N LEU A 200 -30.26 12.66 1.22
CA LEU A 200 -30.00 11.22 1.06
C LEU A 200 -31.28 10.38 0.95
N SER A 201 -32.36 10.76 1.67
CA SER A 201 -33.66 10.08 1.57
C SER A 201 -34.36 10.33 0.24
N ALA A 202 -34.21 11.53 -0.36
CA ALA A 202 -34.79 11.84 -1.67
C ALA A 202 -34.10 11.07 -2.81
N ILE A 203 -32.78 10.86 -2.73
CA ILE A 203 -32.03 10.07 -3.72
C ILE A 203 -32.40 8.58 -3.65
N GLY A 204 -32.59 8.05 -2.43
CA GLY A 204 -33.03 6.66 -2.23
C GLY A 204 -34.46 6.41 -2.73
N TYR A 205 -35.35 7.36 -2.60
CA TYR A 205 -36.73 7.26 -3.05
C TYR A 205 -36.86 7.31 -4.58
N ASN A 206 -36.09 8.15 -5.26
CA ASN A 206 -36.11 8.24 -6.72
C ASN A 206 -35.49 7.01 -7.41
N ARG A 207 -34.50 6.35 -6.79
CA ARG A 207 -33.93 5.11 -7.35
C ARG A 207 -34.93 3.93 -7.34
N ARG A 208 -35.84 3.88 -6.39
CA ARG A 208 -36.86 2.81 -6.33
C ARG A 208 -38.00 2.96 -7.34
N LYS A 209 -38.23 4.14 -7.92
CA LYS A 209 -39.28 4.36 -8.94
C LYS A 209 -38.83 4.03 -10.38
N ASN A 210 -37.53 3.92 -10.65
CA ASN A 210 -36.99 3.67 -11.99
C ASN A 210 -36.62 2.20 -12.24
N VAL A 211 -37.03 1.27 -11.35
CA VAL A 211 -36.86 -0.18 -11.53
C VAL A 211 -38.29 -0.77 -11.55
N LYS A 212 -38.96 -0.62 -12.68
CA LYS A 212 -40.11 -1.42 -13.13
C LYS A 212 -40.07 -1.53 -14.64
#